data_747d0166119899afc34fb7d4cfc78e3a
#
_entry.id   747d0166119899afc34fb7d4cfc78e3a
#
_cell.length_a   1.000
_cell.length_b   1.000
_cell.length_c   1.000
_cell.angle_alpha   90.00
_cell.angle_beta   90.00
_cell.angle_gamma   90.00
#
_symmetry.space_group_name_H-M   'P 1'
#
loop_
_entity.id
_entity.type
_entity.pdbx_description
1 polymer ?
#
loop_
_entity_poly.entity_id
_entity_poly.type
_entity_poly.pdbx_seq_one_letter_code
_entity_poly.pdbx_strand_id
1 'polypeptide(L)' 'MTNPLKRIQSVERAFNLLEAIAELGGSARLSQLVEQCKLNKTTAHGLLNTLVTLGYVDRDENNYTLGARLSTLSASIN' A
#
# COMPACT_ATOMS: atom_id res chain seq x y z
N MET A 1 19.89 -25.60 0.97
CA MET A 1 19.13 -24.67 1.63
C MET A 1 17.81 -24.41 1.01
N THR A 2 16.87 -24.33 1.81
CA THR A 2 15.61 -23.97 1.29
C THR A 2 15.70 -22.64 0.61
N ASN A 3 14.78 -22.38 -0.19
CA ASN A 3 14.69 -21.09 -0.80
C ASN A 3 14.11 -20.10 0.22
N PRO A 4 14.98 -19.34 0.86
CA PRO A 4 14.52 -18.39 1.86
C PRO A 4 13.77 -17.23 1.23
N LEU A 5 13.78 -17.17 -0.09
CA LEU A 5 13.21 -16.04 -0.77
C LEU A 5 11.81 -16.31 -1.26
N LYS A 6 11.18 -17.34 -0.71
CA LYS A 6 9.79 -17.57 -1.04
C LYS A 6 8.98 -16.40 -0.52
N ARG A 7 8.48 -15.59 -1.43
CA ARG A 7 7.78 -14.36 -1.08
C ARG A 7 6.31 -14.62 -0.82
N ILE A 8 5.78 -13.83 0.10
CA ILE A 8 4.34 -13.79 0.31
C ILE A 8 3.80 -12.68 -0.58
N GLN A 9 3.11 -13.05 -1.61
CA GLN A 9 2.71 -12.13 -2.66
C GLN A 9 1.82 -11.00 -2.16
N SER A 10 0.93 -11.27 -1.21
CA SER A 10 0.07 -10.23 -0.69
C SER A 10 0.83 -9.17 0.08
N VAL A 11 1.88 -9.57 0.80
CA VAL A 11 2.72 -8.60 1.50
C VAL A 11 3.44 -7.71 0.50
N GLU A 12 4.00 -8.32 -0.52
CA GLU A 12 4.70 -7.59 -1.55
C GLU A 12 3.78 -6.59 -2.25
N ARG A 13 2.59 -7.03 -2.59
CA ARG A 13 1.61 -6.18 -3.26
C ARG A 13 1.16 -5.03 -2.38
N ALA A 14 1.00 -5.27 -1.08
CA ALA A 14 0.62 -4.21 -0.16
C ALA A 14 1.68 -3.10 -0.12
N PHE A 15 2.95 -3.48 -0.06
CA PHE A 15 4.02 -2.48 -0.06
C PHE A 15 4.15 -1.77 -1.40
N ASN A 16 3.89 -2.49 -2.50
CA ASN A 16 3.86 -1.84 -3.81
C ASN A 16 2.79 -0.75 -3.87
N LEU A 17 1.64 -1.01 -3.26
CA LEU A 17 0.58 0.00 -3.19
C LEU A 17 1.01 1.22 -2.38
N LEU A 18 1.66 1.00 -1.25
CA LEU A 18 2.17 2.11 -0.45
C LEU A 18 3.16 2.95 -1.24
N GLU A 19 4.09 2.29 -1.91
CA GLU A 19 5.09 2.98 -2.71
C GLU A 19 4.46 3.74 -3.87
N ALA A 20 3.43 3.15 -4.48
CA ALA A 20 2.74 3.81 -5.57
C ALA A 20 2.04 5.08 -5.10
N ILE A 21 1.41 5.05 -3.92
CA ILE A 21 0.80 6.26 -3.37
C ILE A 21 1.86 7.34 -3.19
N ALA A 22 3.02 6.96 -2.64
CA ALA A 22 4.11 7.90 -2.45
C ALA A 22 4.59 8.49 -3.77
N GLU A 23 4.75 7.65 -4.78
CA GLU A 23 5.21 8.08 -6.09
C GLU A 23 4.22 9.01 -6.77
N LEU A 24 2.94 8.85 -6.47
CA LEU A 24 1.90 9.69 -7.04
C LEU A 24 1.68 10.98 -6.22
N GLY A 25 2.59 11.28 -5.31
CA GLY A 25 2.54 12.52 -4.57
C GLY A 25 1.92 12.42 -3.19
N GLY A 26 1.67 11.21 -2.70
CA GLY A 26 1.12 10.99 -1.37
C GLY A 26 -0.37 10.77 -1.34
N SER A 27 -1.03 10.86 -2.48
CA SER A 27 -2.46 10.67 -2.60
C SER A 27 -2.77 10.04 -3.96
N ALA A 28 -3.64 9.07 -3.99
CA ALA A 28 -3.97 8.38 -5.24
C ALA A 28 -5.36 7.78 -5.16
N ARG A 29 -5.98 7.67 -6.32
CA ARG A 29 -7.26 6.99 -6.46
C ARG A 29 -7.06 5.51 -6.72
N LEU A 30 -8.07 4.74 -6.39
CA LEU A 30 -8.02 3.30 -6.62
C LEU A 30 -7.67 2.97 -8.07
N SER A 31 -8.26 3.68 -9.03
CA SER A 31 -8.01 3.41 -10.43
C SER A 31 -6.55 3.62 -10.82
N GLN A 32 -5.92 4.64 -10.24
CA GLN A 32 -4.50 4.89 -10.48
C GLN A 32 -3.63 3.79 -9.92
N LEU A 33 -3.97 3.32 -8.72
CA LEU A 33 -3.20 2.27 -8.06
C LEU A 33 -3.35 0.93 -8.75
N VAL A 34 -4.56 0.62 -9.19
CA VAL A 34 -4.82 -0.59 -9.96
C VAL A 34 -3.97 -0.61 -11.21
N GLU A 35 -3.92 0.50 -11.91
CA GLU A 35 -3.17 0.59 -13.15
C GLU A 35 -1.66 0.52 -12.91
N GLN A 36 -1.18 1.29 -11.95
CA GLN A 36 0.25 1.37 -11.72
C GLN A 36 0.81 0.07 -11.16
N CYS A 37 0.08 -0.58 -10.27
CA CYS A 37 0.55 -1.82 -9.64
C CYS A 37 0.13 -3.06 -10.43
N LYS A 38 -0.65 -2.89 -11.48
CA LYS A 38 -1.12 -3.99 -12.33
C LYS A 38 -1.84 -5.07 -11.55
N LEU A 39 -2.71 -4.61 -10.66
CA LEU A 39 -3.54 -5.51 -9.85
C LEU A 39 -4.98 -5.42 -10.34
N ASN A 40 -5.75 -6.46 -10.10
CA ASN A 40 -7.17 -6.32 -10.34
C ASN A 40 -7.79 -5.51 -9.20
N LYS A 41 -8.94 -4.94 -9.48
CA LYS A 41 -9.59 -4.01 -8.56
C LYS A 41 -9.93 -4.65 -7.22
N THR A 42 -10.41 -5.90 -7.26
CA THR A 42 -10.80 -6.60 -6.05
C THR A 42 -9.61 -6.82 -5.12
N THR A 43 -8.49 -7.26 -5.68
CA THR A 43 -7.27 -7.48 -4.92
C THR A 43 -6.75 -6.17 -4.33
N ALA A 44 -6.68 -5.14 -5.16
CA ALA A 44 -6.19 -3.85 -4.70
C ALA A 44 -7.06 -3.28 -3.59
N HIS A 45 -8.38 -3.37 -3.76
CA HIS A 45 -9.33 -2.86 -2.78
C HIS A 45 -9.18 -3.60 -1.44
N GLY A 46 -9.02 -4.93 -1.49
CA GLY A 46 -8.85 -5.71 -0.27
C GLY A 46 -7.58 -5.37 0.47
N LEU A 47 -6.47 -5.24 -0.26
CA LEU A 47 -5.20 -4.88 0.35
C LEU A 47 -5.24 -3.47 0.95
N LEU A 48 -5.83 -2.53 0.22
CA LEU A 48 -5.95 -1.16 0.69
C LEU A 48 -6.83 -1.07 1.93
N ASN A 49 -7.92 -1.81 1.96
CA ASN A 49 -8.77 -1.85 3.15
C ASN A 49 -8.01 -2.36 4.36
N THR A 50 -7.20 -3.37 4.18
CA THR A 50 -6.37 -3.88 5.27
C THR A 50 -5.39 -2.82 5.75
N LEU A 51 -4.75 -2.13 4.82
CA LEU A 51 -3.82 -1.06 5.16
C LEU A 51 -4.51 0.09 5.90
N VAL A 52 -5.75 0.40 5.51
CA VAL A 52 -6.54 1.42 6.20
C VAL A 52 -6.85 0.97 7.62
N THR A 53 -7.27 -0.28 7.79
CA THR A 53 -7.58 -0.83 9.11
C THR A 53 -6.37 -0.78 10.03
N LEU A 54 -5.19 -1.04 9.47
CA LEU A 54 -3.95 -1.04 10.24
C LEU A 54 -3.41 0.36 10.51
N GLY A 55 -3.93 1.36 9.81
CA GLY A 55 -3.51 2.75 10.04
C GLY A 55 -2.39 3.24 9.15
N TYR A 56 -2.00 2.45 8.15
CA TYR A 56 -0.92 2.86 7.24
C TYR A 56 -1.41 3.62 6.03
N VAL A 57 -2.71 3.56 5.77
CA VAL A 57 -3.33 4.29 4.68
C VAL A 57 -4.59 4.93 5.23
N ASP A 58 -4.86 6.14 4.82
CA ASP A 58 -6.13 6.80 5.11
C ASP A 58 -6.95 6.83 3.83
N ARG A 59 -8.25 6.73 3.99
CA ARG A 59 -9.15 6.76 2.86
C ARG A 59 -10.15 7.89 3.01
N ASP A 60 -10.27 8.69 1.96
CA ASP A 60 -11.28 9.75 1.89
C ASP A 60 -12.01 9.55 0.56
N GLU A 61 -13.19 8.97 0.63
CA GLU A 61 -13.98 8.60 -0.55
C GLU A 61 -13.18 7.68 -1.44
N ASN A 62 -12.75 8.14 -2.60
CA ASN A 62 -11.99 7.33 -3.54
C ASN A 62 -10.50 7.61 -3.48
N ASN A 63 -10.07 8.47 -2.58
CA ASN A 63 -8.67 8.82 -2.43
C ASN A 63 -8.03 8.02 -1.30
N TYR A 64 -6.82 7.55 -1.55
CA TYR A 64 -6.01 6.87 -0.56
C TYR A 64 -4.75 7.70 -0.33
N THR A 65 -4.46 7.99 0.94
CA THR A 65 -3.27 8.75 1.32
C THR A 65 -2.45 7.96 2.31
N LEU A 66 -1.18 8.30 2.43
CA LEU A 66 -0.31 7.63 3.39
C LEU A 66 -0.72 8.01 4.81
N GLY A 67 -0.88 7.00 5.65
CA GLY A 67 -1.38 7.20 7.00
C GLY A 67 -0.31 7.55 8.00
N ALA A 68 -0.76 8.00 9.17
CA ALA A 68 0.12 8.50 10.21
C ALA A 68 1.08 7.44 10.76
N ARG A 69 0.70 6.16 10.70
CA ARG A 69 1.58 5.12 11.23
C ARG A 69 2.87 4.98 10.44
N LEU A 70 2.84 5.35 9.17
CA LEU A 70 4.09 5.36 8.38
C LEU A 70 5.05 6.40 8.91
N SER A 71 4.53 7.54 9.32
CA SER A 71 5.35 8.57 9.92
C SER A 71 6.01 8.07 11.22
N THR A 72 5.26 7.35 12.03
CA THR A 72 5.78 6.76 13.25
C THR A 72 6.89 5.75 12.97
N LEU A 73 6.69 4.90 11.98
CA LEU A 73 7.72 3.94 11.58
C LEU A 73 8.96 4.65 11.07
N SER A 74 8.75 5.63 10.23
CA SER A 74 9.85 6.40 9.63
C SER A 74 10.68 7.10 10.68
N ALA A 75 10.05 7.58 11.74
CA ALA A 75 10.73 8.32 12.80
C ALA A 75 11.76 7.46 13.55
N SER A 76 11.64 6.13 13.48
CA SER A 76 12.61 5.25 14.14
C SER A 76 13.77 4.87 13.23
N ILE A 77 13.82 5.40 12.03
CA ILE A 77 14.92 5.17 11.11
C ILE A 77 15.87 6.37 11.16
N ASN A 78 17.15 6.08 11.34
CA ASN A 78 18.16 7.13 11.38
C ASN A 78 18.85 7.30 10.06
#